data_de0ed6503b7c584272adeed966167d60
#
_entry.id   de0ed6503b7c584272adeed966167d60
#
_cell.length_a   1.000
_cell.length_b   1.000
_cell.length_c   1.000
_cell.angle_alpha   90.00
_cell.angle_beta   90.00
_cell.angle_gamma   90.00
#
_symmetry.space_group_name_H-M   'P 1'
#
loop_
_entity.id
_entity.type
_entity.pdbx_description
1 polymer ?
#
loop_
_entity_poly.entity_id
_entity_poly.type
_entity_poly.pdbx_seq_one_letter_code
_entity_poly.pdbx_strand_id
1 'polypeptide(L)'
;MTGIRSPTTSSLSFLARALTHEAWGITPDALDNLRHTLEAGQGPAPDASKPGELSAATTFLPRIDALGQRVAVITLQGSIISRAPEWAESWGYVSPQAFARNVIAAADDASITTIVIACDSPGGTVSGTAEAAEAVAYARKRKQVVAVASDMMCSAALWICVQASQIVVTPTALVGSIGVITSHTDISGYYKSIGVVVTYIRSAVRKALGQPNEPLTETALAERQAMVDSIHAQFVAAVAAGRKKPVETVTSKWATGQVWVGQEAVAAGLVDRVASLSTVLAELTGNAAPPPDTTGPDPDDDPEDDEEEDTTARARTSSAGGSVPPADPPPHSAQEAPRMNIKAITVKLQQGEPLTAEESTFLATITDCP
;
A
#
# COMPACT_ATOMS: atom_id res chain seq x y z
N MET A 1 2.10 33.17 10.21
CA MET A 1 3.08 32.25 9.59
C MET A 1 3.26 31.07 10.54
N THR A 2 2.41 30.07 10.42
CA THR A 2 2.49 28.83 11.17
C THR A 2 3.35 27.88 10.34
N GLY A 3 4.61 27.70 10.76
CA GLY A 3 5.54 26.82 10.09
C GLY A 3 5.01 25.37 10.11
N ILE A 4 4.81 24.80 8.93
CA ILE A 4 4.59 23.39 8.72
C ILE A 4 5.88 22.69 9.17
N ARG A 5 5.82 22.01 10.32
CA ARG A 5 6.94 21.18 10.78
C ARG A 5 7.04 19.99 9.84
N SER A 6 8.19 19.83 9.20
CA SER A 6 8.55 18.58 8.54
C SER A 6 8.31 17.41 9.51
N PRO A 7 7.78 16.26 9.05
CA PRO A 7 7.59 15.10 9.92
C PRO A 7 8.97 14.73 10.52
N THR A 8 9.07 14.85 11.84
CA THR A 8 10.26 14.44 12.57
C THR A 8 10.36 12.92 12.53
N THR A 9 11.54 12.37 12.77
CA THR A 9 11.80 10.91 12.84
C THR A 9 10.79 10.17 13.73
N SER A 10 10.18 10.85 14.69
CA SER A 10 9.10 10.35 15.54
C SER A 10 7.78 10.08 14.77
N SER A 11 7.54 10.78 13.65
CA SER A 11 6.31 10.64 12.88
C SER A 11 6.24 9.33 12.10
N LEU A 12 7.39 8.73 11.77
CA LEU A 12 7.47 7.44 11.06
C LEU A 12 7.62 6.24 12.01
N SER A 13 7.61 6.46 13.32
CA SER A 13 7.78 5.38 14.31
C SER A 13 6.75 4.27 14.19
N PHE A 14 5.52 4.57 13.73
CA PHE A 14 4.49 3.56 13.50
C PHE A 14 4.83 2.63 12.32
N LEU A 15 5.41 3.18 11.22
CA LEU A 15 5.88 2.37 10.09
C LEU A 15 7.10 1.53 10.48
N ALA A 16 8.07 2.13 11.18
CA ALA A 16 9.24 1.42 11.68
C ALA A 16 8.82 0.24 12.56
N ARG A 17 7.88 0.46 13.47
CA ARG A 17 7.33 -0.58 14.33
C ARG A 17 6.65 -1.67 13.51
N ALA A 18 5.80 -1.29 12.55
CA ALA A 18 5.09 -2.25 11.71
C ALA A 18 6.09 -3.10 10.92
N LEU A 19 7.08 -2.49 10.27
CA LEU A 19 8.07 -3.20 9.46
C LEU A 19 8.97 -4.15 10.26
N THR A 20 9.20 -3.87 11.55
CA THR A 20 10.10 -4.67 12.39
C THR A 20 9.40 -5.77 13.17
N HIS A 21 8.11 -5.63 13.48
CA HIS A 21 7.42 -6.48 14.45
C HIS A 21 6.14 -7.15 13.94
N GLU A 22 5.59 -6.71 12.80
CA GLU A 22 4.32 -7.23 12.31
C GLU A 22 4.52 -8.35 11.27
N ALA A 23 3.55 -9.25 11.20
CA ALA A 23 3.34 -10.09 10.04
C ALA A 23 2.46 -9.33 9.03
N TRP A 24 2.69 -9.58 7.74
CA TRP A 24 2.11 -8.81 6.67
C TRP A 24 1.23 -9.67 5.76
N GLY A 25 0.02 -9.22 5.55
CA GLY A 25 -0.84 -9.59 4.45
C GLY A 25 -0.84 -8.45 3.43
N ILE A 26 0.22 -8.30 2.65
CA ILE A 26 0.47 -7.21 1.71
C ILE A 26 1.15 -7.75 0.44
N THR A 27 1.02 -7.04 -0.67
CA THR A 27 1.80 -7.38 -1.88
C THR A 27 3.28 -7.07 -1.65
N PRO A 28 4.21 -7.85 -2.24
CA PRO A 28 5.65 -7.63 -2.07
C PRO A 28 6.09 -6.21 -2.44
N ASP A 29 5.64 -5.69 -3.58
CA ASP A 29 6.00 -4.36 -4.07
C ASP A 29 5.55 -3.25 -3.11
N ALA A 30 4.35 -3.39 -2.53
CA ALA A 30 3.85 -2.42 -1.55
C ALA A 30 4.64 -2.48 -0.24
N LEU A 31 5.11 -3.66 0.18
CA LEU A 31 5.99 -3.79 1.34
C LEU A 31 7.34 -3.12 1.11
N ASP A 32 7.91 -3.28 -0.07
CA ASP A 32 9.18 -2.64 -0.44
C ASP A 32 9.03 -1.11 -0.51
N ASN A 33 7.93 -0.61 -1.05
CA ASN A 33 7.62 0.83 -1.03
C ASN A 33 7.52 1.39 0.39
N LEU A 34 6.91 0.66 1.33
CA LEU A 34 6.89 1.06 2.75
C LEU A 34 8.29 1.13 3.35
N ARG A 35 9.17 0.19 3.03
CA ARG A 35 10.57 0.20 3.46
C ARG A 35 11.33 1.40 2.92
N HIS A 36 11.20 1.66 1.61
CA HIS A 36 11.82 2.83 0.99
C HIS A 36 11.33 4.15 1.58
N THR A 37 10.02 4.26 1.88
CA THR A 37 9.46 5.44 2.57
C THR A 37 10.11 5.66 3.94
N LEU A 38 10.31 4.59 4.70
CA LEU A 38 10.99 4.68 6.00
C LEU A 38 12.47 5.05 5.86
N GLU A 39 13.20 4.40 4.93
CA GLU A 39 14.61 4.64 4.66
C GLU A 39 14.88 6.07 4.17
N ALA A 40 13.99 6.62 3.36
CA ALA A 40 14.07 8.00 2.89
C ALA A 40 13.84 9.02 4.02
N GLY A 41 13.30 8.60 5.16
CA GLY A 41 12.97 9.49 6.28
C GLY A 41 11.89 10.52 5.95
N GLN A 42 11.25 10.40 4.80
CA GLN A 42 10.24 11.32 4.28
C GLN A 42 8.98 10.52 4.00
N GLY A 43 7.90 10.80 4.75
CA GLY A 43 6.58 10.39 4.33
C GLY A 43 6.16 11.19 3.08
N PRO A 44 5.20 10.69 2.28
CA PRO A 44 4.61 11.49 1.21
C PRO A 44 4.19 12.85 1.79
N ALA A 45 4.59 13.93 1.13
CA ALA A 45 4.21 15.27 1.59
C ALA A 45 2.68 15.35 1.60
N PRO A 46 2.05 15.76 2.72
CA PRO A 46 0.62 16.04 2.69
C PRO A 46 0.39 17.09 1.61
N ASP A 47 -0.57 16.85 0.72
CA ASP A 47 -0.94 17.83 -0.28
C ASP A 47 -1.52 19.07 0.42
N ALA A 48 -0.66 20.06 0.67
CA ALA A 48 -1.00 21.29 1.33
C ALA A 48 -1.98 22.16 0.50
N SER A 49 -2.23 21.80 -0.76
CA SER A 49 -3.18 22.48 -1.64
C SER A 49 -4.63 22.10 -1.36
N LYS A 50 -4.88 21.06 -0.56
CA LYS A 50 -6.23 20.58 -0.19
C LYS A 50 -6.47 20.62 1.32
N PRO A 51 -6.48 21.82 1.97
CA PRO A 51 -6.83 21.92 3.37
C PRO A 51 -8.33 21.67 3.51
N GLY A 52 -8.71 20.52 4.07
CA GLY A 52 -10.10 20.22 4.43
C GLY A 52 -10.83 19.19 3.58
N GLU A 53 -10.23 18.61 2.55
CA GLU A 53 -10.72 17.32 2.06
C GLU A 53 -10.40 16.29 3.14
N LEU A 54 -11.45 15.84 3.82
CA LEU A 54 -11.39 14.69 4.73
C LEU A 54 -10.62 13.57 4.01
N SER A 55 -9.56 13.11 4.64
CA SER A 55 -8.76 12.00 4.16
C SER A 55 -9.66 10.92 3.56
N ALA A 56 -9.42 10.59 2.31
CA ALA A 56 -10.24 9.66 1.53
C ALA A 56 -10.30 8.25 2.12
N ALA A 57 -9.46 7.96 3.11
CA ALA A 57 -9.27 6.61 3.62
C ALA A 57 -10.49 6.04 4.37
N THR A 58 -11.40 6.89 4.86
CA THR A 58 -12.57 6.40 5.61
C THR A 58 -13.77 7.34 5.50
N THR A 59 -14.09 7.82 4.30
CA THR A 59 -15.20 8.75 4.11
C THR A 59 -16.54 7.99 4.13
N PHE A 60 -17.37 8.32 5.08
CA PHE A 60 -18.77 7.94 5.11
C PHE A 60 -19.57 8.96 4.29
N LEU A 61 -19.92 8.61 3.06
CA LEU A 61 -20.80 9.44 2.22
C LEU A 61 -22.19 8.79 2.17
N PRO A 62 -23.18 9.30 2.91
CA PRO A 62 -24.55 8.88 2.72
C PRO A 62 -25.05 9.40 1.37
N ARG A 63 -25.35 8.49 0.44
CA ARG A 63 -26.11 8.81 -0.76
C ARG A 63 -27.57 8.45 -0.53
N ILE A 64 -28.48 9.32 -0.96
CA ILE A 64 -29.92 9.07 -0.89
C ILE A 64 -30.36 8.60 -2.28
N ASP A 65 -30.98 7.43 -2.36
CA ASP A 65 -31.58 6.94 -3.60
C ASP A 65 -32.93 7.62 -3.91
N ALA A 66 -33.49 7.33 -5.10
CA ALA A 66 -34.77 7.86 -5.52
C ALA A 66 -35.96 7.40 -4.63
N LEU A 67 -35.76 6.40 -3.78
CA LEU A 67 -36.74 5.86 -2.85
C LEU A 67 -36.55 6.40 -1.42
N GLY A 68 -35.61 7.34 -1.21
CA GLY A 68 -35.26 7.85 0.10
C GLY A 68 -34.37 6.91 0.93
N GLN A 69 -33.86 5.83 0.32
CA GLN A 69 -32.96 4.88 0.97
C GLN A 69 -31.52 5.41 0.95
N ARG A 70 -30.77 5.19 2.01
CA ARG A 70 -29.41 5.67 2.14
C ARG A 70 -28.41 4.55 1.92
N VAL A 71 -27.51 4.74 0.97
CA VAL A 71 -26.35 3.89 0.71
C VAL A 71 -25.13 4.52 1.38
N ALA A 72 -24.50 3.79 2.27
CA ALA A 72 -23.22 4.20 2.85
C ALA A 72 -22.07 3.74 1.97
N VAL A 73 -21.19 4.64 1.59
CA VAL A 73 -19.92 4.31 0.93
C VAL A 73 -18.79 4.47 1.94
N ILE A 74 -18.07 3.39 2.20
CA ILE A 74 -16.94 3.34 3.13
C ILE A 74 -15.70 2.97 2.34
N THR A 75 -14.69 3.82 2.37
CA THR A 75 -13.44 3.58 1.63
C THR A 75 -12.46 2.71 2.43
N LEU A 76 -11.81 1.78 1.74
CA LEU A 76 -10.66 1.02 2.22
C LEU A 76 -9.52 1.25 1.24
N GLN A 77 -8.81 2.38 1.40
CA GLN A 77 -7.84 2.85 0.43
C GLN A 77 -6.44 2.94 1.02
N GLY A 78 -5.44 2.47 0.24
CA GLY A 78 -4.04 2.49 0.62
C GLY A 78 -3.61 1.32 1.51
N SER A 79 -2.38 1.39 2.03
CA SER A 79 -1.82 0.32 2.85
C SER A 79 -2.47 0.26 4.24
N ILE A 80 -2.91 -0.92 4.63
CA ILE A 80 -3.53 -1.16 5.94
C ILE A 80 -2.44 -1.23 7.01
N ILE A 81 -2.45 -0.30 7.96
CA ILE A 81 -1.50 -0.23 9.05
C ILE A 81 -2.23 -0.24 10.39
N SER A 82 -1.99 -1.27 11.20
CA SER A 82 -2.61 -1.38 12.52
C SER A 82 -2.25 -0.17 13.39
N ARG A 83 -3.29 0.45 13.98
CA ARG A 83 -3.15 1.62 14.85
C ARG A 83 -2.42 2.80 14.18
N ALA A 84 -2.54 2.92 12.86
CA ALA A 84 -2.11 4.12 12.19
C ALA A 84 -2.81 5.34 12.81
N PRO A 85 -2.09 6.42 13.11
CA PRO A 85 -2.72 7.64 13.59
C PRO A 85 -3.57 8.28 12.47
N GLU A 86 -4.63 9.03 12.83
CA GLU A 86 -5.56 9.61 11.86
C GLU A 86 -4.87 10.46 10.78
N TRP A 87 -3.82 11.18 11.12
CA TRP A 87 -3.04 11.97 10.15
C TRP A 87 -2.33 11.09 9.10
N ALA A 88 -2.06 9.80 9.38
CA ALA A 88 -1.42 8.90 8.42
C ALA A 88 -2.35 8.54 7.26
N GLU A 89 -3.63 8.77 7.39
CA GLU A 89 -4.60 8.60 6.31
C GLU A 89 -4.31 9.54 5.14
N SER A 90 -3.89 10.79 5.41
CA SER A 90 -3.45 11.72 4.36
C SER A 90 -2.20 11.26 3.59
N TRP A 91 -1.51 10.24 4.10
CA TRP A 91 -0.35 9.61 3.49
C TRP A 91 -0.67 8.28 2.79
N GLY A 92 -1.95 7.97 2.64
CA GLY A 92 -2.39 6.74 1.98
C GLY A 92 -2.30 5.50 2.86
N TYR A 93 -2.36 5.66 4.20
CA TYR A 93 -2.46 4.55 5.14
C TYR A 93 -3.85 4.50 5.75
N VAL A 94 -4.40 3.30 5.90
CA VAL A 94 -5.72 3.09 6.51
C VAL A 94 -5.61 2.29 7.80
N SER A 95 -6.29 2.76 8.85
CA SER A 95 -6.41 2.02 10.11
C SER A 95 -7.54 0.99 10.01
N PRO A 96 -7.26 -0.32 10.16
CA PRO A 96 -8.31 -1.34 10.16
C PRO A 96 -9.29 -1.15 11.32
N GLN A 97 -8.85 -0.57 12.44
CA GLN A 97 -9.71 -0.27 13.59
C GLN A 97 -10.67 0.89 13.29
N ALA A 98 -10.22 1.93 12.57
CA ALA A 98 -11.08 3.03 12.16
C ALA A 98 -12.10 2.55 11.12
N PHE A 99 -11.66 1.78 10.14
CA PHE A 99 -12.52 1.15 9.14
C PHE A 99 -13.60 0.29 9.81
N ALA A 100 -13.24 -0.59 10.75
CA ALA A 100 -14.17 -1.44 11.47
C ALA A 100 -15.25 -0.63 12.21
N ARG A 101 -14.86 0.45 12.91
CA ARG A 101 -15.82 1.35 13.58
C ARG A 101 -16.82 1.94 12.61
N ASN A 102 -16.38 2.40 11.43
CA ASN A 102 -17.27 2.99 10.44
C ASN A 102 -18.24 1.96 9.84
N VAL A 103 -17.75 0.73 9.58
CA VAL A 103 -18.60 -0.37 9.11
C VAL A 103 -19.68 -0.72 10.14
N ILE A 104 -19.31 -0.82 11.42
CA ILE A 104 -20.26 -1.10 12.50
C ILE A 104 -21.28 0.03 12.65
N ALA A 105 -20.83 1.30 12.64
CA ALA A 105 -21.70 2.46 12.71
C ALA A 105 -22.72 2.48 11.56
N ALA A 106 -22.28 2.21 10.33
CA ALA A 106 -23.17 2.10 9.19
C ALA A 106 -24.12 0.88 9.28
N ALA A 107 -23.67 -0.23 9.86
CA ALA A 107 -24.49 -1.42 10.07
C ALA A 107 -25.61 -1.19 11.07
N ASP A 108 -25.37 -0.38 12.10
CA ASP A 108 -26.32 -0.09 13.18
C ASP A 108 -27.23 1.11 12.89
N ASP A 109 -26.91 1.95 11.90
CA ASP A 109 -27.77 3.07 11.49
C ASP A 109 -29.00 2.57 10.70
N ALA A 110 -30.17 2.69 11.30
CA ALA A 110 -31.44 2.25 10.70
C ALA A 110 -31.78 2.97 9.37
N SER A 111 -31.23 4.15 9.13
CA SER A 111 -31.46 4.90 7.91
C SER A 111 -30.66 4.37 6.70
N ILE A 112 -29.64 3.53 6.93
CA ILE A 112 -28.80 2.93 5.90
C ILE A 112 -29.37 1.55 5.55
N THR A 113 -29.55 1.28 4.28
CA THR A 113 -30.02 -0.02 3.78
C THR A 113 -28.91 -0.87 3.18
N THR A 114 -27.93 -0.21 2.57
CA THR A 114 -26.82 -0.87 1.87
C THR A 114 -25.49 -0.20 2.21
N ILE A 115 -24.47 -1.01 2.36
CA ILE A 115 -23.09 -0.56 2.57
C ILE A 115 -22.28 -0.95 1.34
N VAL A 116 -21.57 0.02 0.75
CA VAL A 116 -20.58 -0.21 -0.31
C VAL A 116 -19.21 0.03 0.26
N ILE A 117 -18.34 -0.96 0.17
CA ILE A 117 -16.92 -0.82 0.50
C ILE A 117 -16.19 -0.51 -0.80
N ALA A 118 -15.72 0.74 -0.96
CA ALA A 118 -14.88 1.13 -2.07
C ALA A 118 -13.42 0.79 -1.72
N CYS A 119 -12.90 -0.26 -2.35
CA CYS A 119 -11.58 -0.81 -2.04
C CYS A 119 -10.56 -0.47 -3.12
N ASP A 120 -9.43 0.06 -2.67
CA ASP A 120 -8.21 0.22 -3.45
C ASP A 120 -7.01 0.05 -2.50
N SER A 121 -6.60 -1.19 -2.26
CA SER A 121 -5.60 -1.50 -1.23
C SER A 121 -4.76 -2.73 -1.57
N PRO A 122 -3.42 -2.64 -1.43
CA PRO A 122 -2.50 -3.78 -1.59
C PRO A 122 -2.54 -4.75 -0.40
N GLY A 123 -3.29 -4.44 0.65
CA GLY A 123 -3.25 -5.12 1.94
C GLY A 123 -2.46 -4.35 2.98
N GLY A 124 -1.87 -5.06 3.95
CA GLY A 124 -1.13 -4.41 5.04
C GLY A 124 -0.80 -5.33 6.20
N THR A 125 -0.76 -4.77 7.42
CA THR A 125 -0.50 -5.54 8.64
C THR A 125 -1.61 -6.54 8.91
N VAL A 126 -1.25 -7.71 9.42
CA VAL A 126 -2.23 -8.72 9.87
C VAL A 126 -2.99 -8.24 11.10
N SER A 127 -2.30 -7.52 12.01
CA SER A 127 -2.93 -6.98 13.23
C SER A 127 -4.10 -6.04 12.89
N GLY A 128 -5.27 -6.34 13.42
CA GLY A 128 -6.50 -5.58 13.20
C GLY A 128 -7.30 -6.00 11.97
N THR A 129 -6.72 -6.81 11.07
CA THR A 129 -7.39 -7.25 9.85
C THR A 129 -8.53 -8.22 10.13
N ALA A 130 -8.34 -9.16 11.05
CA ALA A 130 -9.38 -10.11 11.41
C ALA A 130 -10.60 -9.39 12.03
N GLU A 131 -10.40 -8.43 12.92
CA GLU A 131 -11.44 -7.63 13.55
C GLU A 131 -12.19 -6.77 12.52
N ALA A 132 -11.47 -6.21 11.54
CA ALA A 132 -12.10 -5.48 10.43
C ALA A 132 -12.95 -6.40 9.55
N ALA A 133 -12.48 -7.62 9.28
CA ALA A 133 -13.24 -8.64 8.58
C ALA A 133 -14.51 -9.05 9.36
N GLU A 134 -14.40 -9.22 10.68
CA GLU A 134 -15.54 -9.50 11.54
C GLU A 134 -16.58 -8.37 11.52
N ALA A 135 -16.15 -7.10 11.45
CA ALA A 135 -17.05 -5.96 11.30
C ALA A 135 -17.85 -6.02 9.99
N VAL A 136 -17.20 -6.41 8.87
CA VAL A 136 -17.88 -6.61 7.58
C VAL A 136 -18.86 -7.79 7.67
N ALA A 137 -18.46 -8.90 8.29
CA ALA A 137 -19.33 -10.04 8.50
C ALA A 137 -20.53 -9.72 9.43
N TYR A 138 -20.33 -8.86 10.42
CA TYR A 138 -21.39 -8.32 11.27
C TYR A 138 -22.40 -7.48 10.45
N ALA A 139 -21.88 -6.57 9.60
CA ALA A 139 -22.69 -5.73 8.74
C ALA A 139 -23.51 -6.57 7.74
N ARG A 140 -22.89 -7.57 7.11
CA ARG A 140 -23.54 -8.48 6.14
C ARG A 140 -24.73 -9.23 6.71
N LYS A 141 -24.76 -9.52 8.01
CA LYS A 141 -25.90 -10.18 8.67
C LYS A 141 -27.11 -9.25 8.82
N ARG A 142 -26.93 -7.94 8.65
CA ARG A 142 -27.93 -6.90 8.90
C ARG A 142 -28.36 -6.17 7.63
N LYS A 143 -27.43 -6.01 6.70
CA LYS A 143 -27.59 -5.19 5.50
C LYS A 143 -26.95 -5.86 4.29
N GLN A 144 -27.29 -5.42 3.13
CA GLN A 144 -26.51 -5.74 1.93
C GLN A 144 -25.16 -5.04 2.04
N VAL A 145 -24.06 -5.78 1.84
CA VAL A 145 -22.71 -5.22 1.79
C VAL A 145 -22.10 -5.60 0.46
N VAL A 146 -21.68 -4.62 -0.33
CA VAL A 146 -21.03 -4.81 -1.63
C VAL A 146 -19.62 -4.26 -1.54
N ALA A 147 -18.61 -5.10 -1.77
CA ALA A 147 -17.23 -4.63 -1.88
C ALA A 147 -16.89 -4.45 -3.36
N VAL A 148 -16.32 -3.30 -3.71
CA VAL A 148 -15.94 -2.95 -5.08
C VAL A 148 -14.45 -2.63 -5.12
N ALA A 149 -13.68 -3.42 -5.87
CA ALA A 149 -12.28 -3.12 -6.15
C ALA A 149 -12.19 -2.20 -7.36
N SER A 150 -11.66 -1.00 -7.19
CA SER A 150 -11.37 -0.09 -8.30
C SER A 150 -10.05 -0.45 -8.98
N ASP A 151 -8.95 -0.47 -8.21
CA ASP A 151 -7.63 -0.83 -8.71
C ASP A 151 -7.09 -2.08 -8.01
N MET A 152 -7.24 -2.17 -6.69
CA MET A 152 -6.62 -3.24 -5.93
C MET A 152 -7.46 -3.72 -4.75
N MET A 153 -7.60 -5.03 -4.59
CA MET A 153 -8.17 -5.70 -3.42
C MET A 153 -7.30 -6.91 -3.11
N CYS A 154 -6.13 -6.66 -2.55
CA CYS A 154 -5.13 -7.70 -2.33
C CYS A 154 -4.91 -8.00 -0.85
N SER A 155 -4.58 -9.26 -0.58
CA SER A 155 -4.09 -9.73 0.71
C SER A 155 -4.99 -9.33 1.90
N ALA A 156 -4.54 -8.57 2.90
CA ALA A 156 -5.36 -8.16 4.04
C ALA A 156 -6.65 -7.42 3.61
N ALA A 157 -6.61 -6.64 2.52
CA ALA A 157 -7.80 -5.98 1.99
C ALA A 157 -8.83 -7.00 1.46
N LEU A 158 -8.37 -8.04 0.78
CA LEU A 158 -9.24 -9.14 0.38
C LEU A 158 -9.78 -9.91 1.59
N TRP A 159 -8.96 -10.16 2.62
CA TRP A 159 -9.41 -10.80 3.86
C TRP A 159 -10.60 -10.07 4.48
N ILE A 160 -10.56 -8.73 4.48
CA ILE A 160 -11.66 -7.88 4.96
C ILE A 160 -12.86 -7.95 4.01
N CYS A 161 -12.64 -7.67 2.72
CA CYS A 161 -13.70 -7.50 1.74
C CYS A 161 -14.41 -8.81 1.36
N VAL A 162 -13.74 -9.96 1.52
CA VAL A 162 -14.32 -11.27 1.20
C VAL A 162 -15.52 -11.62 2.11
N GLN A 163 -15.69 -10.91 3.21
CA GLN A 163 -16.84 -11.04 4.10
C GLN A 163 -18.09 -10.31 3.59
N ALA A 164 -18.00 -9.50 2.53
CA ALA A 164 -19.14 -8.82 1.91
C ALA A 164 -20.14 -9.82 1.30
N SER A 165 -21.37 -9.36 1.04
CA SER A 165 -22.41 -10.16 0.37
C SER A 165 -22.08 -10.40 -1.10
N GLN A 166 -21.43 -9.43 -1.74
CA GLN A 166 -21.00 -9.44 -3.13
C GLN A 166 -19.65 -8.75 -3.26
N ILE A 167 -18.81 -9.27 -4.15
CA ILE A 167 -17.54 -8.69 -4.51
C ILE A 167 -17.55 -8.37 -6.00
N VAL A 168 -17.33 -7.10 -6.31
CA VAL A 168 -17.30 -6.56 -7.66
C VAL A 168 -15.91 -5.99 -7.94
N VAL A 169 -15.42 -6.14 -9.14
CA VAL A 169 -14.10 -5.64 -9.54
C VAL A 169 -14.18 -4.88 -10.86
N THR A 170 -13.33 -3.90 -11.07
CA THR A 170 -13.18 -3.29 -12.40
C THR A 170 -12.43 -4.23 -13.35
N PRO A 171 -12.47 -4.01 -14.68
CA PRO A 171 -11.80 -4.88 -15.64
C PRO A 171 -10.30 -5.06 -15.40
N THR A 172 -9.64 -4.04 -14.85
CA THR A 172 -8.19 -4.00 -14.61
C THR A 172 -7.79 -4.20 -13.15
N ALA A 173 -8.77 -4.34 -12.23
CA ALA A 173 -8.47 -4.48 -10.82
C ALA A 173 -7.70 -5.75 -10.50
N LEU A 174 -6.72 -5.62 -9.62
CA LEU A 174 -5.90 -6.70 -9.09
C LEU A 174 -6.54 -7.28 -7.84
N VAL A 175 -6.77 -8.60 -7.81
CA VAL A 175 -7.42 -9.28 -6.69
C VAL A 175 -6.69 -10.55 -6.33
N GLY A 176 -6.48 -10.81 -5.05
CA GLY A 176 -5.83 -12.04 -4.61
C GLY A 176 -4.73 -11.81 -3.58
N SER A 177 -3.53 -12.30 -3.86
CA SER A 177 -2.39 -12.25 -2.92
C SER A 177 -2.75 -12.85 -1.56
N ILE A 178 -3.46 -14.01 -1.57
CA ILE A 178 -3.84 -14.72 -0.33
C ILE A 178 -2.60 -15.41 0.20
N GLY A 179 -1.98 -14.77 1.17
CA GLY A 179 -0.73 -15.22 1.78
C GLY A 179 -0.30 -14.29 2.90
N VAL A 180 0.67 -14.74 3.68
CA VAL A 180 1.26 -13.98 4.79
C VAL A 180 2.76 -14.02 4.67
N ILE A 181 3.41 -12.89 4.86
CA ILE A 181 4.86 -12.77 4.83
C ILE A 181 5.39 -12.13 6.10
N THR A 182 6.59 -12.49 6.49
CA THR A 182 7.41 -11.78 7.47
C THR A 182 8.85 -11.79 6.96
N SER A 183 9.67 -10.90 7.47
CA SER A 183 11.07 -10.83 7.06
C SER A 183 11.99 -10.76 8.26
N HIS A 184 13.21 -11.21 8.06
CA HIS A 184 14.32 -11.00 8.97
C HIS A 184 15.43 -10.27 8.23
N THR A 185 15.90 -9.17 8.80
CA THR A 185 17.05 -8.44 8.28
C THR A 185 18.21 -8.66 9.25
N ASP A 186 19.28 -9.28 8.76
CA ASP A 186 20.51 -9.47 9.56
C ASP A 186 21.45 -8.29 9.37
N ILE A 187 21.61 -7.48 10.42
CA ILE A 187 22.53 -6.35 10.48
C ILE A 187 23.77 -6.64 11.36
N SER A 188 23.96 -7.90 11.81
CA SER A 188 25.08 -8.28 12.67
C SER A 188 26.43 -8.03 12.02
N GLY A 189 26.54 -8.21 10.72
CA GLY A 189 27.76 -7.91 9.95
C GLY A 189 28.12 -6.42 9.98
N TYR A 190 27.13 -5.54 9.88
CA TYR A 190 27.34 -4.11 9.99
C TYR A 190 27.83 -3.73 11.39
N TYR A 191 27.16 -4.18 12.46
CA TYR A 191 27.61 -3.91 13.83
C TYR A 191 29.03 -4.39 14.07
N LYS A 192 29.37 -5.59 13.61
CA LYS A 192 30.72 -6.14 13.70
C LYS A 192 31.75 -5.24 13.00
N SER A 193 31.40 -4.67 11.84
CA SER A 193 32.31 -3.80 11.07
C SER A 193 32.66 -2.49 11.79
N ILE A 194 31.78 -2.01 12.69
CA ILE A 194 31.98 -0.82 13.50
C ILE A 194 32.44 -1.14 14.96
N GLY A 195 32.83 -2.41 15.21
CA GLY A 195 33.32 -2.84 16.51
C GLY A 195 32.25 -3.07 17.58
N VAL A 196 30.97 -3.11 17.22
CA VAL A 196 29.87 -3.37 18.15
C VAL A 196 29.51 -4.85 18.14
N VAL A 197 29.40 -5.45 19.33
CA VAL A 197 28.92 -6.81 19.54
C VAL A 197 27.70 -6.76 20.45
N VAL A 198 26.58 -7.25 19.95
CA VAL A 198 25.34 -7.37 20.72
C VAL A 198 25.22 -8.77 21.27
N THR A 199 25.09 -8.91 22.58
CA THR A 199 24.88 -10.20 23.25
C THR A 199 23.55 -10.19 23.98
N TYR A 200 22.64 -11.10 23.61
CA TYR A 200 21.35 -11.26 24.29
C TYR A 200 21.48 -12.22 25.46
N ILE A 201 21.18 -11.72 26.67
CA ILE A 201 21.05 -12.53 27.88
C ILE A 201 19.59 -12.91 28.03
N ARG A 202 19.28 -14.19 27.88
CA ARG A 202 17.90 -14.70 27.75
C ARG A 202 17.50 -15.52 28.97
N SER A 203 16.29 -15.24 29.51
CA SER A 203 15.70 -16.06 30.58
C SER A 203 15.09 -17.37 30.05
N ALA A 204 14.83 -17.46 28.76
CA ALA A 204 14.27 -18.64 28.10
C ALA A 204 14.82 -18.75 26.67
N VAL A 205 14.98 -19.98 26.17
CA VAL A 205 15.60 -20.28 24.87
C VAL A 205 14.93 -19.52 23.71
N ARG A 206 13.60 -19.42 23.73
CA ARG A 206 12.84 -18.75 22.66
C ARG A 206 12.73 -17.22 22.83
N LYS A 207 13.23 -16.67 23.92
CA LYS A 207 13.21 -15.22 24.14
C LYS A 207 14.22 -14.55 23.23
N ALA A 208 13.77 -13.56 22.46
CA ALA A 208 14.61 -12.80 21.51
C ALA A 208 15.25 -13.66 20.40
N LEU A 209 14.55 -14.69 19.90
CA LEU A 209 14.97 -15.39 18.69
C LEU A 209 14.74 -14.53 17.45
N GLY A 210 15.69 -14.59 16.50
CA GLY A 210 15.58 -13.90 15.22
C GLY A 210 15.62 -12.38 15.36
N GLN A 211 16.41 -11.87 16.28
CA GLN A 211 16.68 -10.43 16.38
C GLN A 211 17.59 -9.97 15.23
N PRO A 212 17.48 -8.70 14.77
CA PRO A 212 18.27 -8.20 13.64
C PRO A 212 19.78 -8.23 13.86
N ASN A 213 20.23 -8.26 15.13
CA ASN A 213 21.65 -8.21 15.49
C ASN A 213 22.31 -9.59 15.53
N GLU A 214 21.63 -10.62 15.13
CA GLU A 214 22.17 -11.99 15.01
C GLU A 214 21.65 -12.66 13.74
N PRO A 215 22.44 -13.58 13.13
CA PRO A 215 21.99 -14.37 11.99
C PRO A 215 20.72 -15.15 12.31
N LEU A 216 19.86 -15.33 11.30
CA LEU A 216 18.67 -16.15 11.45
C LEU A 216 19.06 -17.61 11.61
N THR A 217 18.84 -18.16 12.80
CA THR A 217 19.06 -19.57 13.08
C THR A 217 17.92 -20.43 12.54
N GLU A 218 18.16 -21.74 12.31
CA GLU A 218 17.12 -22.69 11.90
C GLU A 218 15.94 -22.70 12.86
N THR A 219 16.20 -22.64 14.17
CA THR A 219 15.15 -22.57 15.19
C THR A 219 14.32 -21.29 15.05
N ALA A 220 14.97 -20.14 14.84
CA ALA A 220 14.27 -18.87 14.66
C ALA A 220 13.46 -18.85 13.36
N LEU A 221 13.99 -19.42 12.28
CA LEU A 221 13.28 -19.58 11.01
C LEU A 221 12.03 -20.47 11.19
N ALA A 222 12.18 -21.63 11.84
CA ALA A 222 11.06 -22.55 12.08
C ALA A 222 9.95 -21.89 12.93
N GLU A 223 10.30 -21.13 13.96
CA GLU A 223 9.32 -20.39 14.78
C GLU A 223 8.57 -19.32 13.97
N ARG A 224 9.28 -18.55 13.12
CA ARG A 224 8.66 -17.55 12.25
C ARG A 224 7.77 -18.20 11.20
N GLN A 225 8.21 -19.31 10.60
CA GLN A 225 7.41 -20.07 9.63
C GLN A 225 6.11 -20.59 10.29
N ALA A 226 6.21 -21.20 11.46
CA ALA A 226 5.03 -21.67 12.18
C ALA A 226 4.03 -20.56 12.50
N MET A 227 4.51 -19.37 12.83
CA MET A 227 3.66 -18.18 13.03
C MET A 227 2.97 -17.77 11.72
N VAL A 228 3.71 -17.68 10.62
CA VAL A 228 3.18 -17.34 9.29
C VAL A 228 2.14 -18.35 8.85
N ASP A 229 2.42 -19.66 9.02
CA ASP A 229 1.50 -20.74 8.65
C ASP A 229 0.20 -20.67 9.47
N SER A 230 0.30 -20.39 10.77
CA SER A 230 -0.86 -20.23 11.64
C SER A 230 -1.75 -19.07 11.23
N ILE A 231 -1.16 -17.94 10.85
CA ILE A 231 -1.90 -16.77 10.37
C ILE A 231 -2.49 -17.04 8.98
N HIS A 232 -1.71 -17.68 8.10
CA HIS A 232 -2.18 -18.06 6.77
C HIS A 232 -3.41 -18.98 6.85
N ALA A 233 -3.42 -19.95 7.76
CA ALA A 233 -4.57 -20.82 7.99
C ALA A 233 -5.83 -20.04 8.39
N GLN A 234 -5.70 -18.99 9.21
CA GLN A 234 -6.82 -18.11 9.58
C GLN A 234 -7.33 -17.32 8.36
N PHE A 235 -6.42 -16.79 7.52
CA PHE A 235 -6.79 -16.12 6.29
C PHE A 235 -7.57 -17.04 5.35
N VAL A 236 -7.05 -18.25 5.11
CA VAL A 236 -7.72 -19.28 4.29
C VAL A 236 -9.11 -19.61 4.82
N ALA A 237 -9.25 -19.78 6.14
CA ALA A 237 -10.54 -20.04 6.78
C ALA A 237 -11.53 -18.87 6.59
N ALA A 238 -11.05 -17.63 6.70
CA ALA A 238 -11.87 -16.44 6.47
C ALA A 238 -12.35 -16.35 5.02
N VAL A 239 -11.48 -16.63 4.04
CA VAL A 239 -11.85 -16.68 2.61
C VAL A 239 -12.86 -17.80 2.36
N ALA A 240 -12.64 -18.98 2.93
CA ALA A 240 -13.55 -20.11 2.81
C ALA A 240 -14.95 -19.78 3.34
N ALA A 241 -15.02 -19.16 4.51
CA ALA A 241 -16.29 -18.73 5.11
C ALA A 241 -16.98 -17.62 4.27
N GLY A 242 -16.24 -16.60 3.85
CA GLY A 242 -16.76 -15.47 3.08
C GLY A 242 -17.29 -15.90 1.72
N ARG A 243 -16.55 -16.74 1.01
CA ARG A 243 -16.90 -17.28 -0.32
C ARG A 243 -17.79 -18.53 -0.26
N LYS A 244 -18.09 -19.07 0.92
CA LYS A 244 -18.86 -20.31 1.11
C LYS A 244 -18.25 -21.47 0.31
N LYS A 245 -16.93 -21.65 0.38
CA LYS A 245 -16.18 -22.70 -0.28
C LYS A 245 -15.46 -23.59 0.74
N PRO A 246 -15.20 -24.86 0.43
CA PRO A 246 -14.35 -25.69 1.26
C PRO A 246 -12.95 -25.09 1.41
N VAL A 247 -12.33 -25.28 2.59
CA VAL A 247 -10.95 -24.84 2.87
C VAL A 247 -9.97 -25.42 1.85
N GLU A 248 -10.14 -26.69 1.47
CA GLU A 248 -9.30 -27.37 0.47
C GLU A 248 -9.34 -26.69 -0.90
N THR A 249 -10.52 -26.16 -1.29
CA THR A 249 -10.67 -25.40 -2.53
C THR A 249 -9.90 -24.08 -2.47
N VAL A 250 -9.99 -23.38 -1.34
CA VAL A 250 -9.27 -22.14 -1.13
C VAL A 250 -7.77 -22.38 -1.12
N THR A 251 -7.30 -23.37 -0.36
CA THR A 251 -5.89 -23.73 -0.24
C THR A 251 -5.29 -24.10 -1.60
N SER A 252 -5.98 -24.95 -2.37
CA SER A 252 -5.42 -25.46 -3.62
C SER A 252 -5.52 -24.49 -4.81
N LYS A 253 -6.55 -23.62 -4.83
CA LYS A 253 -6.83 -22.77 -5.99
C LYS A 253 -6.44 -21.30 -5.78
N TRP A 254 -6.63 -20.76 -4.56
CA TRP A 254 -6.55 -19.33 -4.34
C TRP A 254 -5.45 -18.90 -3.37
N ALA A 255 -5.10 -19.74 -2.40
CA ALA A 255 -4.15 -19.40 -1.34
C ALA A 255 -2.69 -19.71 -1.72
N THR A 256 -2.30 -19.36 -2.94
CA THR A 256 -0.96 -19.55 -3.50
C THR A 256 -0.14 -18.25 -3.57
N GLY A 257 -0.71 -17.15 -3.09
CA GLY A 257 -0.13 -15.82 -3.24
C GLY A 257 -0.39 -15.18 -4.62
N GLN A 258 -1.09 -15.88 -5.53
CA GLN A 258 -1.39 -15.39 -6.86
C GLN A 258 -2.34 -14.18 -6.83
N VAL A 259 -2.21 -13.32 -7.84
CA VAL A 259 -3.10 -12.20 -8.13
C VAL A 259 -3.76 -12.43 -9.48
N TRP A 260 -5.03 -12.13 -9.57
CA TRP A 260 -5.85 -12.20 -10.80
C TRP A 260 -6.29 -10.81 -11.23
N VAL A 261 -6.49 -10.61 -12.52
CA VAL A 261 -6.97 -9.34 -13.09
C VAL A 261 -8.45 -9.45 -13.47
N GLY A 262 -9.26 -8.55 -12.97
CA GLY A 262 -10.65 -8.34 -13.40
C GLY A 262 -11.44 -9.63 -13.69
N GLN A 263 -11.69 -9.90 -14.96
CA GLN A 263 -12.47 -11.07 -15.41
C GLN A 263 -11.83 -12.42 -15.04
N GLU A 264 -10.51 -12.50 -14.91
CA GLU A 264 -9.82 -13.73 -14.46
C GLU A 264 -10.20 -14.08 -13.03
N ALA A 265 -10.33 -13.09 -12.15
CA ALA A 265 -10.77 -13.31 -10.77
C ALA A 265 -12.22 -13.84 -10.69
N VAL A 266 -13.09 -13.40 -11.63
CA VAL A 266 -14.45 -13.95 -11.78
C VAL A 266 -14.39 -15.39 -12.26
N ALA A 267 -13.61 -15.67 -13.30
CA ALA A 267 -13.43 -17.03 -13.84
C ALA A 267 -12.85 -17.99 -12.81
N ALA A 268 -11.93 -17.53 -11.95
CA ALA A 268 -11.41 -18.28 -10.82
C ALA A 268 -12.46 -18.52 -9.71
N GLY A 269 -13.59 -17.81 -9.74
CA GLY A 269 -14.65 -17.88 -8.75
C GLY A 269 -14.32 -17.16 -7.43
N LEU A 270 -13.27 -16.35 -7.43
CA LEU A 270 -12.84 -15.58 -6.25
C LEU A 270 -13.74 -14.37 -6.01
N VAL A 271 -14.23 -13.74 -7.09
CA VAL A 271 -15.14 -12.59 -7.06
C VAL A 271 -16.39 -12.88 -7.88
N ASP A 272 -17.41 -12.00 -7.83
CA ASP A 272 -18.73 -12.32 -8.37
C ASP A 272 -18.95 -11.75 -9.78
N ARG A 273 -18.49 -10.54 -10.07
CA ARG A 273 -18.68 -9.89 -11.39
C ARG A 273 -17.74 -8.72 -11.62
N VAL A 274 -17.69 -8.28 -12.87
CA VAL A 274 -16.98 -7.07 -13.28
C VAL A 274 -17.97 -5.91 -13.43
N ALA A 275 -17.72 -4.79 -12.76
CA ALA A 275 -18.37 -3.50 -12.93
C ALA A 275 -17.57 -2.38 -12.25
N SER A 276 -17.80 -1.12 -12.65
CA SER A 276 -17.23 0.04 -11.96
C SER A 276 -18.00 0.38 -10.69
N LEU A 277 -17.36 1.14 -9.78
CA LEU A 277 -18.03 1.66 -8.59
C LEU A 277 -19.23 2.54 -8.94
N SER A 278 -19.11 3.37 -9.98
CA SER A 278 -20.21 4.20 -10.47
C SER A 278 -21.40 3.38 -10.97
N THR A 279 -21.14 2.29 -11.68
CA THR A 279 -22.19 1.34 -12.12
C THR A 279 -22.88 0.71 -10.93
N VAL A 280 -22.12 0.20 -9.95
CA VAL A 280 -22.70 -0.41 -8.74
C VAL A 280 -23.55 0.59 -7.95
N LEU A 281 -23.07 1.82 -7.79
CA LEU A 281 -23.82 2.88 -7.10
C LEU A 281 -25.11 3.24 -7.87
N ALA A 282 -25.04 3.33 -9.20
CA ALA A 282 -26.21 3.60 -10.04
C ALA A 282 -27.28 2.50 -9.92
N GLU A 283 -26.87 1.23 -9.96
CA GLU A 283 -27.76 0.07 -9.76
C GLU A 283 -28.43 0.11 -8.37
N LEU A 284 -27.67 0.44 -7.31
CA LEU A 284 -28.19 0.49 -5.94
C LEU A 284 -29.10 1.69 -5.67
N THR A 285 -28.90 2.80 -6.36
CA THR A 285 -29.66 4.04 -6.17
C THR A 285 -30.80 4.24 -7.19
N GLY A 286 -30.92 3.35 -8.16
CA GLY A 286 -31.91 3.47 -9.24
C GLY A 286 -31.63 4.63 -10.22
N ASN A 287 -30.44 5.22 -10.17
CA ASN A 287 -30.02 6.29 -11.06
C ASN A 287 -29.27 5.70 -12.27
N ALA A 288 -29.36 6.37 -13.44
CA ALA A 288 -28.49 5.99 -14.56
C ALA A 288 -27.02 6.14 -14.18
N ALA A 289 -26.17 5.20 -14.57
CA ALA A 289 -24.73 5.35 -14.41
C ALA A 289 -24.28 6.61 -15.16
N PRO A 290 -23.41 7.44 -14.58
CA PRO A 290 -22.80 8.53 -15.33
C PRO A 290 -22.06 7.94 -16.54
N PRO A 291 -22.05 8.63 -17.70
CA PRO A 291 -21.20 8.20 -18.81
C PRO A 291 -19.75 8.09 -18.31
N PRO A 292 -18.95 7.18 -18.90
CA PRO A 292 -17.52 7.13 -18.57
C PRO A 292 -16.94 8.53 -18.78
N ASP A 293 -16.13 8.98 -17.81
CA ASP A 293 -15.41 10.25 -17.94
C ASP A 293 -14.44 10.13 -19.13
N THR A 294 -14.86 10.69 -20.26
CA THR A 294 -14.07 10.74 -21.49
C THR A 294 -13.38 12.10 -21.64
N THR A 295 -13.40 12.94 -20.61
CA THR A 295 -12.60 14.15 -20.61
C THR A 295 -11.12 13.78 -20.43
N GLY A 296 -10.54 13.28 -21.50
CA GLY A 296 -9.11 13.44 -21.71
C GLY A 296 -8.78 14.94 -21.73
N PRO A 297 -7.50 15.32 -21.54
CA PRO A 297 -7.11 16.71 -21.65
C PRO A 297 -7.69 17.27 -22.96
N ASP A 298 -8.31 18.44 -22.87
CA ASP A 298 -8.89 19.14 -24.00
C ASP A 298 -7.80 19.24 -25.10
N PRO A 299 -8.03 18.72 -26.32
CA PRO A 299 -7.04 18.82 -27.37
C PRO A 299 -6.73 20.27 -27.78
N ASP A 300 -7.50 21.25 -27.26
CA ASP A 300 -7.30 22.68 -27.52
C ASP A 300 -6.50 23.37 -26.40
N ASP A 301 -6.00 22.66 -25.37
CA ASP A 301 -5.08 23.18 -24.34
C ASP A 301 -3.62 22.97 -24.75
N ASP A 302 -3.29 23.28 -26.00
CA ASP A 302 -1.91 23.46 -26.43
C ASP A 302 -1.37 24.78 -25.84
N PRO A 303 -0.25 24.78 -25.10
CA PRO A 303 0.39 26.01 -24.72
C PRO A 303 0.81 26.75 -26.00
N GLU A 304 0.34 27.97 -26.18
CA GLU A 304 0.76 28.86 -27.26
C GLU A 304 2.31 28.95 -27.25
N ASP A 305 2.93 28.20 -28.17
CA ASP A 305 4.33 28.35 -28.46
C ASP A 305 4.50 29.63 -29.30
N ASP A 306 5.01 30.67 -28.67
CA ASP A 306 5.57 31.85 -29.34
C ASP A 306 6.78 31.41 -30.17
N GLU A 307 6.55 30.94 -31.39
CA GLU A 307 7.61 30.76 -32.40
C GLU A 307 7.80 32.05 -33.19
N GLU A 308 8.93 32.70 -32.96
CA GLU A 308 9.52 33.69 -33.90
C GLU A 308 9.86 33.02 -35.24
N GLU A 309 9.28 33.58 -36.32
CA GLU A 309 9.60 33.25 -37.71
C GLU A 309 11.09 33.39 -38.03
N ASP A 310 11.71 32.32 -38.53
CA ASP A 310 12.82 32.47 -39.47
C ASP A 310 12.62 31.61 -40.74
N THR A 311 12.43 32.32 -41.85
CA THR A 311 12.25 31.81 -43.20
C THR A 311 13.56 31.40 -43.79
N THR A 312 13.69 30.20 -44.38
CA THR A 312 14.20 29.95 -45.75
C THR A 312 14.26 28.47 -46.17
N ALA A 313 13.53 28.17 -47.20
CA ALA A 313 13.91 27.42 -48.45
C ALA A 313 14.15 25.90 -48.48
N ARG A 314 13.18 25.22 -49.06
CA ARG A 314 13.29 24.38 -50.30
C ARG A 314 13.87 22.96 -50.27
N ALA A 315 12.96 22.03 -50.48
CA ALA A 315 12.83 21.16 -51.70
C ALA A 315 13.44 19.75 -51.71
N ARG A 316 12.54 18.78 -51.97
CA ARG A 316 12.63 17.56 -52.85
C ARG A 316 13.28 16.30 -52.25
N THR A 317 12.61 15.26 -52.21
CA THR A 317 12.11 14.13 -53.04
C THR A 317 12.54 12.76 -52.53
N SER A 318 11.54 11.90 -52.48
CA SER A 318 11.48 10.49 -52.89
C SER A 318 12.23 9.38 -52.13
N SER A 319 11.42 8.47 -51.62
CA SER A 319 11.39 6.99 -51.82
C SER A 319 12.51 6.12 -51.22
N ALA A 320 11.99 5.12 -50.56
CA ALA A 320 12.38 3.71 -50.62
C ALA A 320 12.70 3.09 -49.22
N GLY A 321 12.02 2.00 -49.00
CA GLY A 321 11.99 1.13 -47.85
C GLY A 321 13.35 0.65 -47.33
N GLY A 322 13.34 0.39 -46.03
CA GLY A 322 14.44 -0.28 -45.35
C GLY A 322 14.05 -0.50 -43.88
N SER A 323 13.88 -1.74 -43.55
CA SER A 323 13.72 -2.22 -42.19
C SER A 323 14.88 -1.77 -41.30
N VAL A 324 14.56 -1.08 -40.20
CA VAL A 324 15.52 -0.69 -39.15
C VAL A 324 15.30 -1.57 -37.94
N PRO A 325 16.35 -2.20 -37.36
CA PRO A 325 16.27 -2.90 -36.08
C PRO A 325 16.07 -1.91 -34.94
N PRO A 326 15.56 -2.34 -33.78
CA PRO A 326 15.23 -1.47 -32.65
C PRO A 326 16.51 -0.82 -32.09
N ALA A 327 16.44 0.49 -31.91
CA ALA A 327 17.51 1.29 -31.34
C ALA A 327 17.59 1.09 -29.82
N ASP A 328 18.83 1.02 -29.32
CA ASP A 328 19.14 1.07 -27.88
C ASP A 328 18.65 2.39 -27.26
N PRO A 329 18.20 2.35 -25.98
CA PRO A 329 17.77 3.57 -25.31
C PRO A 329 18.95 4.52 -25.08
N PRO A 330 18.72 5.85 -25.10
CA PRO A 330 19.77 6.83 -24.89
C PRO A 330 20.32 6.77 -23.46
N PRO A 331 21.61 7.08 -23.25
CA PRO A 331 22.22 7.09 -21.93
C PRO A 331 21.64 8.26 -21.10
N HIS A 332 21.00 7.92 -19.99
CA HIS A 332 20.61 8.91 -18.99
C HIS A 332 21.87 9.49 -18.33
N SER A 333 22.23 10.70 -18.69
CA SER A 333 23.15 11.52 -17.91
C SER A 333 22.39 12.20 -16.77
N ALA A 334 22.06 11.46 -15.73
CA ALA A 334 21.77 12.03 -14.43
C ALA A 334 23.12 12.31 -13.76
N GLN A 335 23.45 13.58 -13.58
CA GLN A 335 24.54 13.97 -12.68
C GLN A 335 24.11 13.54 -11.26
N GLU A 336 24.63 12.39 -10.80
CA GLU A 336 24.54 11.99 -9.41
C GLU A 336 25.24 13.06 -8.56
N ALA A 337 24.49 13.66 -7.62
CA ALA A 337 25.10 14.42 -6.54
C ALA A 337 26.11 13.50 -5.82
N PRO A 338 27.28 14.00 -5.43
CA PRO A 338 28.33 13.17 -4.84
C PRO A 338 27.81 12.54 -3.55
N ARG A 339 27.64 11.21 -3.55
CA ARG A 339 27.33 10.44 -2.33
C ARG A 339 28.49 10.57 -1.38
N MET A 340 28.28 11.25 -0.26
CA MET A 340 29.29 11.43 0.77
C MET A 340 29.72 10.06 1.31
N ASN A 341 31.00 9.72 1.14
CA ASN A 341 31.53 8.41 1.52
C ASN A 341 32.06 8.45 2.97
N ILE A 342 31.27 7.99 3.93
CA ILE A 342 31.61 7.94 5.37
C ILE A 342 32.94 7.20 5.60
N LYS A 343 33.25 6.14 4.85
CA LYS A 343 34.52 5.43 4.94
C LYS A 343 35.70 6.32 4.62
N ALA A 344 35.59 7.15 3.59
CA ALA A 344 36.68 8.07 3.20
C ALA A 344 36.90 9.13 4.27
N ILE A 345 35.85 9.65 4.88
CA ILE A 345 35.90 10.62 5.99
C ILE A 345 36.55 9.98 7.23
N THR A 346 36.19 8.75 7.56
CA THR A 346 36.76 8.03 8.70
C THR A 346 38.26 7.77 8.51
N VAL A 347 38.70 7.41 7.30
CA VAL A 347 40.11 7.19 6.99
C VAL A 347 40.93 8.50 7.12
N LYS A 348 40.38 9.60 6.62
CA LYS A 348 41.02 10.93 6.76
C LYS A 348 41.20 11.33 8.24
N LEU A 349 40.16 11.11 9.06
CA LEU A 349 40.24 11.39 10.50
C LEU A 349 41.29 10.53 11.20
N GLN A 350 41.42 9.25 10.84
CA GLN A 350 42.44 8.36 11.40
C GLN A 350 43.86 8.71 10.96
N GLN A 351 44.00 9.32 9.79
CA GLN A 351 45.29 9.73 9.21
C GLN A 351 45.67 11.18 9.58
N GLY A 352 44.79 11.91 10.30
CA GLY A 352 45.00 13.31 10.63
C GLY A 352 44.92 14.27 9.46
N GLU A 353 44.28 13.86 8.37
CA GLU A 353 44.09 14.68 7.20
C GLU A 353 42.95 15.69 7.37
N PRO A 354 43.04 16.91 6.79
CA PRO A 354 41.99 17.91 6.92
C PRO A 354 40.74 17.50 6.11
N LEU A 355 39.60 17.64 6.75
CA LEU A 355 38.28 17.45 6.08
C LEU A 355 37.92 18.66 5.27
N THR A 356 37.20 18.45 4.18
CA THR A 356 36.56 19.54 3.43
C THR A 356 35.42 20.18 4.23
N ALA A 357 35.00 21.38 3.86
CA ALA A 357 33.92 22.08 4.53
C ALA A 357 32.59 21.26 4.48
N GLU A 358 32.36 20.53 3.38
CA GLU A 358 31.18 19.65 3.21
C GLU A 358 31.28 18.40 4.08
N GLU A 359 32.45 17.77 4.18
CA GLU A 359 32.72 16.63 5.04
C GLU A 359 32.59 17.01 6.54
N SER A 360 33.04 18.20 6.90
CA SER A 360 32.91 18.72 8.26
C SER A 360 31.46 19.02 8.64
N THR A 361 30.68 19.59 7.74
CA THR A 361 29.26 19.86 7.93
C THR A 361 28.48 18.57 8.05
N PHE A 362 28.79 17.58 7.23
CA PHE A 362 28.17 16.25 7.29
C PHE A 362 28.47 15.54 8.62
N LEU A 363 29.69 15.61 9.10
CA LEU A 363 30.09 15.06 10.42
C LEU A 363 29.34 15.74 11.56
N ALA A 364 29.21 17.06 11.54
CA ALA A 364 28.49 17.82 12.55
C ALA A 364 26.99 17.41 12.59
N THR A 365 26.38 17.13 11.44
CA THR A 365 24.98 16.66 11.37
C THR A 365 24.79 15.24 11.94
N ILE A 366 25.84 14.41 11.97
CA ILE A 366 25.79 13.04 12.52
C ILE A 366 26.11 13.04 14.04
N THR A 367 26.96 13.97 14.53
CA THR A 367 27.40 14.01 15.94
C THR A 367 26.47 14.81 16.85
N ASP A 368 25.59 15.66 16.29
CA ASP A 368 24.61 16.46 17.06
C ASP A 368 23.23 15.73 17.23
N CYS A 369 23.21 14.41 17.13
CA CYS A 369 22.05 13.63 17.51
C CYS A 369 22.17 13.21 18.99
N PRO A 370 21.32 13.74 19.93
CA PRO A 370 21.32 13.39 21.34
C PRO A 370 20.87 11.93 21.58
#